data_ba065380213fec6265cccffa5ff98578
#
_entry.id   ba065380213fec6265cccffa5ff98578
#
_cell.length_a   1.000
_cell.length_b   1.000
_cell.length_c   1.000
_cell.angle_alpha   90.00
_cell.angle_beta   90.00
_cell.angle_gamma   90.00
#
_symmetry.space_group_name_H-M   'P 1'
#
loop_
_entity.id
_entity.type
_entity.pdbx_description
1 polymer ?
#
loop_
_entity_poly.entity_id
_entity_poly.type
_entity_poly.pdbx_seq_one_letter_code
_entity_poly.pdbx_strand_id
1 'polypeptide(L)'
;MSAERKPRVLIVYFTLTKQVGRVVDAITQAFESRGCDVTKALIEFTDERWVAKLSQFPMKRPIAQIATVLPAQLRHKTGEIRIPAEAQSGDYDLVLIASPTWWFRTSIPIRSYLESTAAKAILGGKPFATASVSRRYFSINLGEQRKLGEKNGGRFADKTHFVAAGGQVKSMLAWLGYMKHGEAQEHVMGLKMPTPNLKPDFEEQAKTFADGLVDTVLQPAIGDTGKQTGVASS
;
A
#
# COMPACT_ATOMS: atom_id res chain seq x y z
N MET A 1 -33.60 14.78 -10.18
CA MET A 1 -32.81 13.67 -9.60
C MET A 1 -31.36 14.15 -9.63
N SER A 2 -30.80 14.51 -8.47
CA SER A 2 -29.38 14.87 -8.38
C SER A 2 -28.56 13.59 -8.63
N ALA A 3 -27.64 13.63 -9.57
CA ALA A 3 -26.73 12.52 -9.80
C ALA A 3 -25.91 12.30 -8.52
N GLU A 4 -26.05 11.15 -7.93
CA GLU A 4 -25.33 10.78 -6.72
C GLU A 4 -23.83 10.79 -7.03
N ARG A 5 -23.05 11.58 -6.29
CA ARG A 5 -21.61 11.72 -6.51
C ARG A 5 -20.92 10.37 -6.21
N LYS A 6 -20.13 9.89 -7.16
CA LYS A 6 -19.33 8.69 -6.95
C LYS A 6 -18.34 8.87 -5.81
N PRO A 7 -18.20 7.87 -4.90
CA PRO A 7 -17.16 7.91 -3.87
C PRO A 7 -15.76 7.97 -4.48
N ARG A 8 -14.91 8.84 -3.95
CA ARG A 8 -13.54 9.05 -4.44
C ARG A 8 -12.53 8.40 -3.52
N VAL A 9 -11.77 7.46 -4.04
CA VAL A 9 -10.75 6.70 -3.30
C VAL A 9 -9.37 7.07 -3.81
N LEU A 10 -8.48 7.48 -2.90
CA LEU A 10 -7.06 7.64 -3.18
C LEU A 10 -6.29 6.41 -2.71
N ILE A 11 -5.46 5.83 -3.57
CA ILE A 11 -4.53 4.76 -3.19
C ILE A 11 -3.10 5.27 -3.30
N VAL A 12 -2.48 5.54 -2.15
CA VAL A 12 -1.06 5.92 -2.07
C VAL A 12 -0.21 4.68 -1.85
N TYR A 13 0.75 4.43 -2.74
CA TYR A 13 1.54 3.22 -2.65
C TYR A 13 2.98 3.39 -3.14
N PHE A 14 3.83 2.44 -2.72
CA PHE A 14 5.17 2.25 -3.25
C PHE A 14 5.37 0.79 -3.62
N THR A 15 6.05 0.52 -4.74
CA THR A 15 6.38 -0.84 -5.16
C THR A 15 7.82 -0.92 -5.68
N LEU A 16 8.58 -1.92 -5.22
CA LEU A 16 9.93 -2.21 -5.69
C LEU A 16 9.93 -3.39 -6.67
N THR A 17 9.18 -4.44 -6.34
CA THR A 17 9.14 -5.72 -7.06
C THR A 17 7.85 -5.92 -7.85
N LYS A 18 7.11 -4.85 -8.11
CA LYS A 18 5.79 -4.84 -8.76
C LYS A 18 4.67 -5.58 -7.99
N GLN A 19 4.96 -6.28 -6.88
CA GLN A 19 3.94 -7.06 -6.15
C GLN A 19 2.88 -6.16 -5.49
N VAL A 20 3.28 -5.03 -4.91
CA VAL A 20 2.32 -4.04 -4.37
C VAL A 20 1.47 -3.46 -5.49
N GLY A 21 2.05 -3.19 -6.66
CA GLY A 21 1.31 -2.72 -7.84
C GLY A 21 0.19 -3.68 -8.23
N ARG A 22 0.46 -5.00 -8.28
CA ARG A 22 -0.57 -6.02 -8.57
C ARG A 22 -1.72 -6.01 -7.56
N VAL A 23 -1.39 -5.87 -6.26
CA VAL A 23 -2.41 -5.76 -5.20
C VAL A 23 -3.23 -4.49 -5.37
N VAL A 24 -2.57 -3.37 -5.65
CA VAL A 24 -3.23 -2.08 -5.89
C VAL A 24 -4.16 -2.17 -7.10
N ASP A 25 -3.73 -2.82 -8.18
CA ASP A 25 -4.57 -3.00 -9.38
C ASP A 25 -5.81 -3.84 -9.06
N ALA A 26 -5.67 -4.94 -8.31
CA ALA A 26 -6.81 -5.77 -7.89
C ALA A 26 -7.79 -5.01 -6.98
N ILE A 27 -7.28 -4.25 -6.00
CA ILE A 27 -8.10 -3.40 -5.13
C ILE A 27 -8.80 -2.29 -5.93
N THR A 28 -8.08 -1.67 -6.90
CA THR A 28 -8.66 -0.65 -7.79
C THR A 28 -9.85 -1.20 -8.57
N GLN A 29 -9.68 -2.35 -9.23
CA GLN A 29 -10.75 -3.00 -9.97
C GLN A 29 -11.96 -3.32 -9.07
N ALA A 30 -11.72 -3.75 -7.84
CA ALA A 30 -12.77 -4.04 -6.88
C ALA A 30 -13.55 -2.76 -6.49
N PHE A 31 -12.90 -1.64 -6.18
CA PHE A 31 -13.57 -0.37 -5.92
C PHE A 31 -14.33 0.17 -7.13
N GLU A 32 -13.72 0.11 -8.32
CA GLU A 32 -14.35 0.55 -9.57
C GLU A 32 -15.61 -0.27 -9.89
N SER A 33 -15.58 -1.59 -9.65
CA SER A 33 -16.75 -2.47 -9.81
C SER A 33 -17.92 -2.13 -8.89
N ARG A 34 -17.63 -1.44 -7.76
CA ARG A 34 -18.60 -0.90 -6.81
C ARG A 34 -18.97 0.56 -7.08
N GLY A 35 -18.56 1.10 -8.24
CA GLY A 35 -18.92 2.45 -8.68
C GLY A 35 -18.06 3.57 -8.09
N CYS A 36 -16.94 3.27 -7.42
CA CYS A 36 -16.02 4.28 -6.92
C CYS A 36 -15.14 4.88 -8.05
N ASP A 37 -14.73 6.13 -7.86
CA ASP A 37 -13.69 6.79 -8.66
C ASP A 37 -12.34 6.63 -7.94
N VAL A 38 -11.39 5.93 -8.56
CA VAL A 38 -10.13 5.55 -7.92
C VAL A 38 -8.94 6.29 -8.54
N THR A 39 -8.20 7.00 -7.70
CA THR A 39 -6.93 7.65 -8.06
C THR A 39 -5.77 6.88 -7.46
N LYS A 40 -4.81 6.46 -8.30
CA LYS A 40 -3.58 5.77 -7.86
C LYS A 40 -2.42 6.74 -7.81
N ALA A 41 -1.76 6.86 -6.67
CA ALA A 41 -0.62 7.74 -6.43
C ALA A 41 0.63 6.92 -6.07
N LEU A 42 1.50 6.69 -7.04
CA LEU A 42 2.77 6.00 -6.84
C LEU A 42 3.81 6.96 -6.25
N ILE A 43 4.28 6.67 -5.05
CA ILE A 43 5.41 7.38 -4.44
C ILE A 43 6.70 6.94 -5.11
N GLU A 44 7.44 7.88 -5.69
CA GLU A 44 8.76 7.62 -6.25
C GLU A 44 9.84 7.86 -5.20
N PHE A 45 10.79 6.94 -5.11
CA PHE A 45 11.93 7.07 -4.21
C PHE A 45 13.08 7.72 -4.96
N THR A 46 13.42 8.96 -4.62
CA THR A 46 14.41 9.79 -5.34
C THR A 46 15.72 9.98 -4.58
N ASP A 47 15.81 9.51 -3.35
CA ASP A 47 17.00 9.63 -2.50
C ASP A 47 18.21 8.92 -3.12
N GLU A 48 19.21 9.68 -3.56
CA GLU A 48 20.39 9.17 -4.26
C GLU A 48 21.17 8.12 -3.47
N ARG A 49 21.14 8.20 -2.12
CA ARG A 49 21.78 7.19 -1.23
C ARG A 49 21.22 5.79 -1.45
N TRP A 50 19.95 5.70 -1.91
CA TRP A 50 19.19 4.46 -2.01
C TRP A 50 18.83 4.12 -3.46
N VAL A 51 18.60 5.12 -4.33
CA VAL A 51 18.17 4.93 -5.72
C VAL A 51 19.11 4.00 -6.47
N ALA A 52 20.42 4.23 -6.39
CA ALA A 52 21.41 3.37 -7.05
C ALA A 52 21.39 1.91 -6.56
N LYS A 53 20.84 1.64 -5.37
CA LYS A 53 20.83 0.32 -4.73
C LYS A 53 19.48 -0.38 -4.80
N LEU A 54 18.38 0.38 -4.72
CA LEU A 54 17.04 -0.18 -4.53
C LEU A 54 16.10 0.05 -5.71
N SER A 55 16.36 1.03 -6.59
CA SER A 55 15.51 1.28 -7.77
C SER A 55 15.84 0.36 -8.95
N GLN A 56 16.99 -0.30 -8.92
CA GLN A 56 17.37 -1.25 -9.96
C GLN A 56 16.78 -2.63 -9.70
N PHE A 57 15.86 -3.02 -10.55
CA PHE A 57 15.33 -4.38 -10.59
C PHE A 57 15.51 -4.95 -12.00
N PRO A 58 16.17 -6.09 -12.17
CA PRO A 58 16.76 -7.02 -11.18
C PRO A 58 17.98 -6.47 -10.43
N MET A 59 18.22 -6.95 -9.20
CA MET A 59 19.32 -6.51 -8.35
C MET A 59 20.59 -7.31 -8.61
N LYS A 60 21.74 -6.65 -8.76
CA LYS A 60 23.05 -7.35 -8.94
C LYS A 60 23.47 -8.14 -7.69
N ARG A 61 23.25 -7.61 -6.49
CA ARG A 61 23.61 -8.21 -5.19
C ARG A 61 22.48 -8.03 -4.18
N PRO A 62 21.36 -8.77 -4.33
CA PRO A 62 20.13 -8.48 -3.59
C PRO A 62 20.32 -8.48 -2.05
N ILE A 63 21.05 -9.46 -1.49
CA ILE A 63 21.27 -9.53 -0.04
C ILE A 63 22.04 -8.29 0.46
N ALA A 64 23.15 -7.94 -0.18
CA ALA A 64 23.97 -6.80 0.22
C ALA A 64 23.22 -5.48 0.04
N GLN A 65 22.51 -5.30 -1.07
CA GLN A 65 21.74 -4.09 -1.35
C GLN A 65 20.59 -3.91 -0.34
N ILE A 66 19.88 -4.97 0.00
CA ILE A 66 18.79 -4.93 0.98
C ILE A 66 19.32 -4.73 2.39
N ALA A 67 20.46 -5.35 2.75
CA ALA A 67 21.08 -5.17 4.04
C ALA A 67 21.50 -3.71 4.31
N THR A 68 21.84 -2.93 3.28
CA THR A 68 22.18 -1.51 3.44
C THR A 68 21.04 -0.65 3.98
N VAL A 69 19.80 -1.11 3.81
CA VAL A 69 18.60 -0.39 4.28
C VAL A 69 18.31 -0.67 5.76
N LEU A 70 18.82 -1.78 6.31
CA LEU A 70 18.51 -2.21 7.67
C LEU A 70 18.81 -1.15 8.75
N PRO A 71 20.00 -0.50 8.79
CA PRO A 71 20.27 0.54 9.78
C PRO A 71 19.32 1.73 9.72
N ALA A 72 18.90 2.11 8.50
CA ALA A 72 17.94 3.18 8.29
C ALA A 72 16.54 2.79 8.76
N GLN A 73 16.12 1.55 8.48
CA GLN A 73 14.85 1.00 8.96
C GLN A 73 14.79 0.92 10.49
N LEU A 74 15.84 0.45 11.15
CA LEU A 74 15.91 0.37 12.61
C LEU A 74 15.82 1.76 13.27
N ARG A 75 16.41 2.78 12.63
CA ARG A 75 16.42 4.17 13.13
C ARG A 75 15.23 5.00 12.63
N HIS A 76 14.23 4.39 12.00
CA HIS A 76 13.07 5.08 11.44
C HIS A 76 13.42 6.25 10.50
N LYS A 77 14.51 6.11 9.74
CA LYS A 77 14.91 7.16 8.81
C LYS A 77 13.90 7.31 7.67
N THR A 78 13.75 8.55 7.25
CA THR A 78 13.08 8.93 6.00
C THR A 78 14.10 9.12 4.88
N GLY A 79 13.63 9.24 3.66
CA GLY A 79 14.43 9.54 2.48
C GLY A 79 13.70 10.50 1.56
N GLU A 80 14.39 11.00 0.56
CA GLU A 80 13.80 11.86 -0.45
C GLU A 80 12.84 11.09 -1.33
N ILE A 81 11.66 11.67 -1.57
CA ILE A 81 10.59 11.09 -2.37
C ILE A 81 9.99 12.15 -3.28
N ARG A 82 9.46 11.73 -4.42
CA ARG A 82 8.55 12.53 -5.22
C ARG A 82 7.13 12.10 -4.91
N ILE A 83 6.33 13.05 -4.46
CA ILE A 83 4.92 12.86 -4.15
C ILE A 83 4.12 13.38 -5.35
N PRO A 84 3.32 12.54 -6.03
CA PRO A 84 2.47 13.00 -7.12
C PRO A 84 1.40 13.98 -6.64
N ALA A 85 0.92 14.86 -7.52
CA ALA A 85 0.03 15.96 -7.17
C ALA A 85 -1.26 15.51 -6.48
N GLU A 86 -1.82 14.40 -6.92
CA GLU A 86 -3.02 13.78 -6.37
C GLU A 86 -2.85 13.29 -4.92
N ALA A 87 -1.62 13.01 -4.48
CA ALA A 87 -1.30 12.66 -3.10
C ALA A 87 -0.83 13.86 -2.25
N GLN A 88 -0.82 15.07 -2.80
CA GLN A 88 -0.51 16.31 -2.07
C GLN A 88 -1.76 17.07 -1.66
N SER A 89 -2.79 17.03 -2.52
CA SER A 89 -4.07 17.70 -2.29
C SER A 89 -5.19 16.98 -3.02
N GLY A 90 -6.40 17.06 -2.51
CA GLY A 90 -7.58 16.47 -3.12
C GLY A 90 -8.67 16.20 -2.09
N ASP A 91 -9.89 16.10 -2.57
CA ASP A 91 -11.02 15.71 -1.73
C ASP A 91 -11.38 14.26 -2.00
N TYR A 92 -10.98 13.38 -1.09
CA TYR A 92 -11.21 11.94 -1.14
C TYR A 92 -12.11 11.51 0.02
N ASP A 93 -12.95 10.52 -0.23
CA ASP A 93 -13.84 9.93 0.77
C ASP A 93 -13.14 8.81 1.56
N LEU A 94 -12.11 8.20 0.96
CA LEU A 94 -11.27 7.18 1.59
C LEU A 94 -9.84 7.27 1.06
N VAL A 95 -8.86 7.07 1.95
CA VAL A 95 -7.44 6.96 1.57
C VAL A 95 -6.94 5.56 1.91
N LEU A 96 -6.41 4.85 0.93
CA LEU A 96 -5.73 3.57 1.15
C LEU A 96 -4.22 3.76 1.03
N ILE A 97 -3.49 3.25 2.02
CA ILE A 97 -2.02 3.28 2.04
C ILE A 97 -1.51 1.86 1.84
N ALA A 98 -0.76 1.62 0.76
CA ALA A 98 -0.22 0.31 0.45
C ALA A 98 1.32 0.30 0.44
N SER A 99 1.92 -0.56 1.27
CA SER A 99 3.38 -0.61 1.49
C SER A 99 3.93 -2.03 1.42
N PRO A 100 5.08 -2.24 0.78
CA PRO A 100 5.84 -3.46 1.03
C PRO A 100 6.42 -3.43 2.44
N THR A 101 6.60 -4.60 3.04
CA THR A 101 7.31 -4.72 4.32
C THR A 101 8.81 -4.82 4.10
N TRP A 102 9.54 -3.85 4.61
CA TRP A 102 10.99 -3.83 4.63
C TRP A 102 11.51 -4.06 6.05
N TRP A 103 12.20 -5.18 6.30
CA TRP A 103 12.72 -5.50 7.63
C TRP A 103 11.66 -5.32 8.74
N PHE A 104 10.51 -5.98 8.55
CA PHE A 104 9.33 -5.97 9.45
C PHE A 104 8.52 -4.66 9.47
N ARG A 105 9.03 -3.57 8.89
CA ARG A 105 8.49 -2.21 9.00
C ARG A 105 7.92 -1.69 7.69
N THR A 106 7.23 -0.58 7.78
CA THR A 106 6.81 0.21 6.62
C THR A 106 8.04 0.61 5.80
N SER A 107 7.95 0.50 4.48
CA SER A 107 9.04 0.92 3.59
C SER A 107 9.40 2.39 3.77
N ILE A 108 10.69 2.74 3.59
CA ILE A 108 11.15 4.12 3.74
C ILE A 108 10.32 5.11 2.90
N PRO A 109 10.00 4.85 1.60
CA PRO A 109 9.20 5.78 0.82
C PRO A 109 7.81 6.05 1.41
N ILE A 110 7.10 5.02 1.86
CA ILE A 110 5.77 5.21 2.46
C ILE A 110 5.87 5.87 3.84
N ARG A 111 6.90 5.55 4.63
CA ARG A 111 7.15 6.30 5.89
C ARG A 111 7.43 7.76 5.60
N SER A 112 8.29 8.08 4.61
CA SER A 112 8.59 9.46 4.22
C SER A 112 7.33 10.23 3.82
N TYR A 113 6.44 9.57 3.06
CA TYR A 113 5.15 10.15 2.72
C TYR A 113 4.30 10.41 3.98
N LEU A 114 4.13 9.40 4.85
CA LEU A 114 3.32 9.52 6.06
C LEU A 114 3.87 10.53 7.09
N GLU A 115 5.14 10.90 7.02
CA GLU A 115 5.76 11.95 7.83
C GLU A 115 5.79 13.32 7.14
N SER A 116 5.24 13.43 5.92
CA SER A 116 5.18 14.67 5.15
C SER A 116 3.94 15.53 5.50
N THR A 117 4.03 16.82 5.17
CA THR A 117 2.88 17.74 5.23
C THR A 117 1.77 17.36 4.25
N ALA A 118 2.12 16.77 3.10
CA ALA A 118 1.16 16.26 2.12
C ALA A 118 0.26 15.18 2.72
N ALA A 119 0.82 14.19 3.44
CA ALA A 119 0.03 13.16 4.09
C ALA A 119 -0.91 13.75 5.15
N LYS A 120 -0.46 14.78 5.89
CA LYS A 120 -1.31 15.48 6.86
C LYS A 120 -2.49 16.21 6.19
N ALA A 121 -2.26 16.83 5.03
CA ALA A 121 -3.31 17.50 4.27
C ALA A 121 -4.35 16.50 3.72
N ILE A 122 -3.89 15.35 3.22
CA ILE A 122 -4.76 14.31 2.64
C ILE A 122 -5.53 13.53 3.70
N LEU A 123 -4.88 13.15 4.81
CA LEU A 123 -5.48 12.28 5.82
C LEU A 123 -6.33 13.03 6.86
N GLY A 124 -6.13 14.33 7.04
CA GLY A 124 -6.79 15.12 8.07
C GLY A 124 -8.32 14.97 8.05
N GLY A 125 -8.89 14.35 9.09
CA GLY A 125 -10.32 14.09 9.24
C GLY A 125 -10.90 13.01 8.31
N LYS A 126 -10.10 12.39 7.45
CA LYS A 126 -10.56 11.40 6.47
C LYS A 126 -10.46 9.97 6.99
N PRO A 127 -11.37 9.07 6.60
CA PRO A 127 -11.17 7.64 6.84
C PRO A 127 -9.99 7.14 6.01
N PHE A 128 -9.18 6.25 6.62
CA PHE A 128 -8.10 5.60 5.91
C PHE A 128 -7.97 4.13 6.27
N ALA A 129 -7.51 3.36 5.29
CA ALA A 129 -7.20 1.95 5.44
C ALA A 129 -5.74 1.67 5.05
N THR A 130 -5.21 0.52 5.47
CA THR A 130 -3.83 0.15 5.20
C THR A 130 -3.72 -1.25 4.60
N ALA A 131 -2.83 -1.41 3.62
CA ALA A 131 -2.50 -2.68 3.01
C ALA A 131 -1.00 -2.95 3.09
N SER A 132 -0.63 -4.16 3.49
CA SER A 132 0.77 -4.58 3.54
C SER A 132 1.00 -5.75 2.59
N VAL A 133 2.05 -5.68 1.81
CA VAL A 133 2.53 -6.81 1.00
C VAL A 133 3.84 -7.31 1.57
N SER A 134 3.88 -8.57 1.96
CA SER A 134 5.04 -9.15 2.63
C SER A 134 5.17 -10.66 2.37
N ARG A 135 6.33 -11.23 2.71
CA ARG A 135 6.43 -12.68 2.82
C ARG A 135 5.81 -13.19 4.12
N ARG A 136 6.05 -12.45 5.21
CA ARG A 136 5.55 -12.66 6.59
C ARG A 136 5.77 -11.37 7.38
N TYR A 137 5.40 -11.35 8.64
CA TYR A 137 5.72 -10.27 9.59
C TYR A 137 5.15 -8.90 9.19
N PHE A 138 3.89 -8.87 8.78
CA PHE A 138 3.18 -7.66 8.35
C PHE A 138 2.64 -6.81 9.52
N SER A 139 2.54 -7.38 10.73
CA SER A 139 1.85 -6.74 11.86
C SER A 139 2.50 -5.43 12.28
N ILE A 140 3.85 -5.38 12.34
CA ILE A 140 4.59 -4.16 12.71
C ILE A 140 4.40 -3.10 11.63
N ASN A 141 4.49 -3.48 10.35
CA ASN A 141 4.26 -2.58 9.23
C ASN A 141 2.86 -1.94 9.29
N LEU A 142 1.81 -2.75 9.43
CA LEU A 142 0.44 -2.26 9.52
C LEU A 142 0.22 -1.38 10.75
N GLY A 143 0.79 -1.75 11.91
CA GLY A 143 0.74 -0.94 13.13
C GLY A 143 1.43 0.42 12.97
N GLU A 144 2.55 0.47 12.26
CA GLU A 144 3.28 1.71 11.95
C GLU A 144 2.48 2.62 11.01
N GLN A 145 1.93 2.06 9.92
CA GLN A 145 1.09 2.80 8.97
C GLN A 145 -0.12 3.40 9.69
N ARG A 146 -0.82 2.60 10.51
CA ARG A 146 -1.93 3.05 11.31
C ARG A 146 -1.53 4.20 12.22
N LYS A 147 -0.50 4.04 13.05
CA LYS A 147 -0.02 5.06 13.99
C LYS A 147 0.33 6.38 13.29
N LEU A 148 1.02 6.31 12.15
CA LEU A 148 1.40 7.48 11.38
C LEU A 148 0.19 8.14 10.69
N GLY A 149 -0.76 7.35 10.20
CA GLY A 149 -2.01 7.85 9.64
C GLY A 149 -2.88 8.57 10.67
N GLU A 150 -3.03 7.99 11.86
CA GLU A 150 -3.75 8.60 12.98
C GLU A 150 -3.05 9.88 13.48
N LYS A 151 -1.70 9.91 13.51
CA LYS A 151 -0.92 11.12 13.83
C LYS A 151 -1.18 12.27 12.84
N ASN A 152 -1.50 11.96 11.60
CA ASN A 152 -1.90 12.93 10.57
C ASN A 152 -3.38 13.34 10.65
N GLY A 153 -4.10 12.89 11.66
CA GLY A 153 -5.52 13.20 11.86
C GLY A 153 -6.48 12.28 11.10
N GLY A 154 -5.97 11.22 10.47
CA GLY A 154 -6.79 10.22 9.78
C GLY A 154 -7.58 9.35 10.76
N ARG A 155 -8.77 8.92 10.36
CA ARG A 155 -9.61 7.97 11.09
C ARG A 155 -9.39 6.57 10.53
N PHE A 156 -8.71 5.71 11.31
CA PHE A 156 -8.42 4.35 10.88
C PHE A 156 -9.71 3.55 10.69
N ALA A 157 -9.91 3.00 9.51
CA ALA A 157 -11.08 2.21 9.14
C ALA A 157 -10.78 0.71 9.17
N ASP A 158 -9.79 0.25 8.40
CA ASP A 158 -9.48 -1.19 8.30
C ASP A 158 -8.05 -1.43 7.79
N LYS A 159 -7.63 -2.70 7.82
CA LYS A 159 -6.32 -3.15 7.34
C LYS A 159 -6.39 -4.51 6.67
N THR A 160 -5.53 -4.71 5.68
CA THR A 160 -5.34 -6.03 5.07
C THR A 160 -3.86 -6.34 4.86
N HIS A 161 -3.55 -7.61 4.61
CA HIS A 161 -2.18 -8.03 4.31
C HIS A 161 -2.16 -9.13 3.26
N PHE A 162 -1.24 -9.03 2.35
CA PHE A 162 -1.03 -9.99 1.27
C PHE A 162 0.32 -10.67 1.46
N VAL A 163 0.33 -11.99 1.46
CA VAL A 163 1.54 -12.77 1.72
C VAL A 163 1.96 -13.57 0.49
N ALA A 164 3.27 -13.76 0.36
CA ALA A 164 3.82 -14.63 -0.68
C ALA A 164 3.49 -16.10 -0.41
N ALA A 165 3.37 -16.87 -1.49
CA ALA A 165 3.16 -18.30 -1.42
C ALA A 165 4.41 -19.05 -0.89
N GLY A 166 4.18 -20.19 -0.22
CA GLY A 166 5.23 -21.14 0.16
C GLY A 166 5.76 -21.00 1.58
N GLY A 167 6.58 -21.97 1.98
CA GLY A 167 7.24 -22.04 3.29
C GLY A 167 8.40 -21.04 3.44
N GLN A 168 8.80 -20.73 4.66
CA GLN A 168 9.70 -19.62 4.98
C GLN A 168 11.06 -19.68 4.25
N VAL A 169 11.76 -20.80 4.27
CA VAL A 169 13.10 -20.94 3.67
C VAL A 169 13.00 -20.95 2.14
N LYS A 170 12.13 -21.80 1.59
CA LYS A 170 11.94 -21.92 0.15
C LYS A 170 11.45 -20.61 -0.48
N SER A 171 10.51 -19.92 0.18
CA SER A 171 10.03 -18.62 -0.30
C SER A 171 11.10 -17.52 -0.23
N MET A 172 12.04 -17.61 0.73
CA MET A 172 13.20 -16.70 0.80
C MET A 172 14.15 -16.92 -0.38
N LEU A 173 14.49 -18.17 -0.67
CA LEU A 173 15.36 -18.52 -1.78
C LEU A 173 14.71 -18.14 -3.12
N ALA A 174 13.44 -18.46 -3.30
CA ALA A 174 12.67 -18.08 -4.49
C ALA A 174 12.63 -16.55 -4.67
N TRP A 175 12.41 -15.81 -3.59
CA TRP A 175 12.40 -14.35 -3.62
C TRP A 175 13.78 -13.76 -3.92
N LEU A 176 14.87 -14.30 -3.36
CA LEU A 176 16.23 -13.88 -3.68
C LEU A 176 16.57 -14.16 -5.14
N GLY A 177 16.19 -15.32 -5.66
CA GLY A 177 16.31 -15.65 -7.09
C GLY A 177 15.56 -14.65 -7.97
N TYR A 178 14.30 -14.36 -7.61
CA TYR A 178 13.50 -13.36 -8.32
C TYR A 178 14.14 -11.96 -8.28
N MET A 179 14.62 -11.52 -7.13
CA MET A 179 15.30 -10.22 -6.99
C MET A 179 16.57 -10.14 -7.86
N LYS A 180 17.29 -11.24 -8.01
CA LYS A 180 18.54 -11.32 -8.77
C LYS A 180 18.32 -11.44 -10.28
N HIS A 181 17.30 -12.19 -10.71
CA HIS A 181 17.10 -12.54 -12.11
C HIS A 181 15.93 -11.80 -12.77
N GLY A 182 15.04 -11.19 -11.98
CA GLY A 182 13.83 -10.52 -12.47
C GLY A 182 12.69 -11.48 -12.82
N GLU A 183 12.95 -12.79 -12.80
CA GLU A 183 12.01 -13.85 -13.16
C GLU A 183 11.90 -14.89 -12.06
N ALA A 184 10.71 -15.52 -11.98
CA ALA A 184 10.48 -16.62 -11.07
C ALA A 184 11.24 -17.87 -11.56
N GLN A 185 12.09 -18.42 -10.69
CA GLN A 185 12.80 -19.65 -10.99
C GLN A 185 12.01 -20.85 -10.43
N GLU A 186 11.63 -21.79 -11.30
CA GLU A 186 10.90 -22.99 -10.86
C GLU A 186 11.77 -23.94 -10.05
N HIS A 187 13.09 -23.96 -10.30
CA HIS A 187 14.05 -24.81 -9.60
C HIS A 187 15.30 -24.02 -9.22
N VAL A 188 15.76 -24.20 -7.99
CA VAL A 188 17.05 -23.70 -7.50
C VAL A 188 17.78 -24.88 -6.85
N MET A 189 18.99 -25.19 -7.34
CA MET A 189 19.79 -26.34 -6.87
C MET A 189 19.01 -27.67 -6.86
N GLY A 190 18.22 -27.93 -7.89
CA GLY A 190 17.40 -29.15 -8.03
C GLY A 190 16.13 -29.19 -7.17
N LEU A 191 15.91 -28.20 -6.33
CA LEU A 191 14.70 -28.10 -5.48
C LEU A 191 13.62 -27.26 -6.19
N LYS A 192 12.39 -27.80 -6.25
CA LYS A 192 11.24 -27.04 -6.75
C LYS A 192 10.94 -25.87 -5.80
N MET A 193 10.98 -24.66 -6.34
CA MET A 193 10.73 -23.43 -5.60
C MET A 193 9.24 -23.07 -5.66
N PRO A 194 8.67 -22.51 -4.57
CA PRO A 194 7.38 -21.86 -4.65
C PRO A 194 7.50 -20.63 -5.53
N THR A 195 6.39 -20.24 -6.15
CA THR A 195 6.36 -18.95 -6.84
C THR A 195 6.72 -17.82 -5.85
N PRO A 196 7.61 -16.88 -6.20
CA PRO A 196 7.90 -15.70 -5.37
C PRO A 196 6.74 -14.71 -5.35
N ASN A 197 5.67 -15.03 -6.06
CA ASN A 197 4.46 -14.22 -6.18
C ASN A 197 3.57 -14.35 -4.95
N LEU A 198 2.58 -13.48 -4.90
CA LEU A 198 1.46 -13.55 -3.97
C LEU A 198 0.74 -14.91 -4.06
N LYS A 199 0.04 -15.27 -3.00
CA LYS A 199 -0.85 -16.43 -3.03
C LYS A 199 -1.89 -16.29 -4.14
N PRO A 200 -2.37 -17.40 -4.73
CA PRO A 200 -3.33 -17.34 -5.85
C PRO A 200 -4.65 -16.63 -5.52
N ASP A 201 -5.05 -16.63 -4.24
CA ASP A 201 -6.29 -16.06 -3.73
C ASP A 201 -6.20 -14.53 -3.42
N PHE A 202 -5.08 -13.87 -3.79
CA PHE A 202 -4.88 -12.46 -3.44
C PHE A 202 -5.91 -11.52 -4.10
N GLU A 203 -6.42 -11.85 -5.27
CA GLU A 203 -7.42 -11.04 -5.97
C GLU A 203 -8.78 -11.11 -5.27
N GLU A 204 -9.19 -12.29 -4.83
CA GLU A 204 -10.41 -12.49 -4.03
C GLU A 204 -10.30 -11.78 -2.67
N GLN A 205 -9.13 -11.88 -2.03
CA GLN A 205 -8.86 -11.16 -0.79
C GLN A 205 -8.92 -9.64 -1.00
N ALA A 206 -8.37 -9.13 -2.10
CA ALA A 206 -8.42 -7.71 -2.46
C ALA A 206 -9.86 -7.24 -2.67
N LYS A 207 -10.66 -8.05 -3.37
CA LYS A 207 -12.08 -7.78 -3.58
C LYS A 207 -12.86 -7.75 -2.26
N THR A 208 -12.72 -8.76 -1.42
CA THR A 208 -13.39 -8.84 -0.10
C THR A 208 -13.04 -7.61 0.76
N PHE A 209 -11.78 -7.20 0.77
CA PHE A 209 -11.35 -6.03 1.52
C PHE A 209 -11.95 -4.72 0.98
N ALA A 210 -11.94 -4.53 -0.33
CA ALA A 210 -12.53 -3.34 -0.96
C ALA A 210 -14.04 -3.28 -0.76
N ASP A 211 -14.76 -4.39 -0.94
CA ASP A 211 -16.19 -4.49 -0.69
C ASP A 211 -16.54 -4.12 0.75
N GLY A 212 -15.79 -4.65 1.73
CA GLY A 212 -15.97 -4.31 3.15
C GLY A 212 -15.81 -2.81 3.42
N LEU A 213 -14.83 -2.14 2.81
CA LEU A 213 -14.63 -0.70 2.95
C LEU A 213 -15.74 0.11 2.27
N VAL A 214 -16.26 -0.33 1.14
CA VAL A 214 -17.42 0.32 0.50
C VAL A 214 -18.63 0.24 1.41
N ASP A 215 -18.93 -0.94 1.93
CA ASP A 215 -20.13 -1.17 2.75
C ASP A 215 -20.07 -0.46 4.11
N THR A 216 -18.88 -0.36 4.73
CA THR A 216 -18.75 0.18 6.11
C THR A 216 -18.36 1.64 6.16
N VAL A 217 -17.69 2.17 5.13
CA VAL A 217 -17.09 3.51 5.15
C VAL A 217 -17.72 4.45 4.13
N LEU A 218 -17.89 3.98 2.89
CA LEU A 218 -18.31 4.86 1.80
C LEU A 218 -19.83 4.99 1.66
N GLN A 219 -20.58 3.90 1.76
CA GLN A 219 -22.04 3.95 1.66
C GLN A 219 -22.71 4.69 2.84
N PRO A 220 -22.32 4.51 4.12
CA PRO A 220 -22.87 5.30 5.22
C PRO A 220 -22.64 6.80 5.07
N ALA A 221 -21.48 7.22 4.54
CA ALA A 221 -21.16 8.65 4.36
C ALA A 221 -22.06 9.33 3.30
N ILE A 222 -22.53 8.60 2.31
CA ILE A 222 -23.47 9.12 1.28
C ILE A 222 -24.88 9.27 1.86
N GLY A 223 -25.32 8.34 2.69
CA GLY A 223 -26.64 8.37 3.34
C GLY A 223 -26.83 9.52 4.35
N ASP A 224 -25.76 10.00 4.97
CA ASP A 224 -25.82 11.03 6.02
C ASP A 224 -25.83 12.46 5.44
N THR A 225 -25.25 12.70 4.27
CA THR A 225 -25.29 14.00 3.58
C THR A 225 -26.67 14.35 3.05
N GLY A 226 -27.54 13.35 2.83
CA GLY A 226 -28.94 13.57 2.39
C GLY A 226 -29.89 14.02 3.50
N LYS A 227 -29.51 13.90 4.78
CA LYS A 227 -30.37 14.25 5.93
C LYS A 227 -30.16 15.66 6.49
N GLN A 228 -29.07 16.35 6.13
CA GLN A 228 -28.77 17.69 6.67
C GLN A 228 -29.39 18.88 5.91
N THR A 229 -30.07 18.67 4.79
CA THR A 229 -30.68 19.76 4.02
C THR A 229 -32.19 19.96 4.28
N GLY A 230 -32.74 19.36 5.33
CA GLY A 230 -34.17 19.32 5.59
C GLY A 230 -34.71 20.10 6.80
N VAL A 231 -33.92 21.01 7.43
CA VAL A 231 -34.44 21.84 8.58
C VAL A 231 -34.00 23.28 8.41
N ALA A 232 -34.72 24.05 7.61
CA ALA A 232 -34.84 25.49 7.76
C ALA A 232 -35.96 26.02 6.88
N SER A 233 -37.20 26.00 7.37
CA SER A 233 -38.22 27.03 7.10
C SER A 233 -39.49 26.68 7.84
N SER A 234 -39.68 27.30 8.97
CA SER A 234 -40.98 27.63 9.53
C SER A 234 -40.81 28.90 10.37
#